data_bff48f954e5c97d2d14371a8eb825305
#
_entry.id   bff48f954e5c97d2d14371a8eb825305
#
_cell.length_a   1.000
_cell.length_b   1.000
_cell.length_c   1.000
_cell.angle_alpha   90.00
_cell.angle_beta   90.00
_cell.angle_gamma   90.00
#
_symmetry.space_group_name_H-M   'P 1'
#
loop_
_entity.id
_entity.type
_entity.pdbx_description
1 polymer ?
#
loop_
_entity_poly.entity_id
_entity_poly.type
_entity_poly.pdbx_seq_one_letter_code
_entity_poly.pdbx_strand_id
1 'polypeptide(L)'
;QSDPRISEMTALATDRLLVLERTDGTTKIYEVTLGGSATNIAGSGWDDPATRPSLAQSNELSGTGIAPLRKRLVLDTADHPQAPPKLEGMAVLGAGALVLINDDDFGITGQGTRVLIVRGLSFTLGE
;
A
#
# COMPACT_ATOMS: atom_id res chain seq x y z
N GLN A 1 -17.83 5.07 -1.49
CA GLN A 1 -16.40 4.91 -1.78
C GLN A 1 -15.96 3.61 -1.13
N SER A 2 -15.43 2.66 -1.91
CA SER A 2 -14.93 1.40 -1.36
C SER A 2 -13.73 1.67 -0.45
N ASP A 3 -13.64 0.93 0.66
CA ASP A 3 -12.49 1.03 1.56
C ASP A 3 -11.20 0.62 0.85
N PRO A 4 -10.09 1.31 1.08
CA PRO A 4 -8.82 0.94 0.49
C PRO A 4 -8.35 -0.42 1.02
N ARG A 5 -7.76 -1.22 0.13
CA ARG A 5 -7.18 -2.54 0.44
C ARG A 5 -5.68 -2.49 0.17
N ILE A 6 -4.91 -3.14 1.01
CA ILE A 6 -3.50 -3.39 0.73
C ILE A 6 -3.43 -4.62 -0.18
N SER A 7 -2.89 -4.45 -1.38
CA SER A 7 -2.76 -5.52 -2.37
C SER A 7 -1.34 -6.01 -2.54
N GLU A 8 -0.33 -5.17 -2.28
CA GLU A 8 1.07 -5.56 -2.42
C GLU A 8 1.97 -4.76 -1.46
N MET A 9 3.08 -5.36 -1.06
CA MET A 9 4.16 -4.71 -0.31
C MET A 9 5.51 -5.18 -0.83
N THR A 10 6.47 -4.25 -0.92
CA THR A 10 7.83 -4.55 -1.37
C THR A 10 8.85 -3.81 -0.50
N ALA A 11 9.93 -4.49 -0.12
CA ALA A 11 10.99 -3.88 0.70
C ALA A 11 11.85 -2.93 -0.15
N LEU A 12 12.18 -1.76 0.41
CA LEU A 12 13.16 -0.82 -0.12
C LEU A 12 14.48 -0.87 0.66
N ALA A 13 14.39 -1.15 1.95
CA ALA A 13 15.49 -1.24 2.90
C ALA A 13 15.03 -2.05 4.11
N THR A 14 15.89 -2.24 5.09
CA THR A 14 15.58 -2.96 6.35
C THR A 14 14.39 -2.34 7.10
N ASP A 15 14.24 -1.02 7.02
CA ASP A 15 13.23 -0.25 7.78
C ASP A 15 12.20 0.45 6.87
N ARG A 16 12.19 0.19 5.56
CA ARG A 16 11.29 0.87 4.62
C ARG A 16 10.64 -0.10 3.64
N LEU A 17 9.35 0.11 3.43
CA LEU A 17 8.51 -0.64 2.49
C LEU A 17 7.84 0.32 1.51
N LEU A 18 7.53 -0.17 0.31
CA LEU A 18 6.45 0.37 -0.49
C LEU A 18 5.20 -0.46 -0.22
N VAL A 19 4.08 0.22 -0.06
CA VAL A 19 2.76 -0.39 0.17
C VAL A 19 1.82 0.11 -0.92
N LEU A 20 1.20 -0.81 -1.64
CA LEU A 20 0.18 -0.54 -2.64
C LEU A 20 -1.20 -0.66 -1.99
N GLU A 21 -1.88 0.48 -1.88
CA GLU A 21 -3.28 0.58 -1.44
C GLU A 21 -4.16 0.86 -2.64
N ARG A 22 -5.23 0.11 -2.83
CA ARG A 22 -6.17 0.35 -3.93
C ARG A 22 -7.62 0.36 -3.47
N THR A 23 -8.42 1.12 -4.20
CA THR A 23 -9.87 1.00 -4.32
C THR A 23 -10.18 0.38 -5.69
N ASP A 24 -11.46 0.28 -6.05
CA ASP A 24 -11.84 -0.23 -7.38
C ASP A 24 -11.44 0.71 -8.53
N GLY A 25 -11.26 1.99 -8.25
CA GLY A 25 -10.96 3.03 -9.26
C GLY A 25 -9.59 3.68 -9.18
N THR A 26 -8.94 3.64 -8.03
CA THR A 26 -7.66 4.33 -7.80
C THR A 26 -6.68 3.48 -7.02
N THR A 27 -5.41 3.63 -7.34
CA THR A 27 -4.29 3.00 -6.62
C THR A 27 -3.38 4.09 -6.09
N LYS A 28 -2.95 3.94 -4.84
CA LYS A 28 -1.93 4.78 -4.22
C LYS A 28 -0.77 3.91 -3.73
N ILE A 29 0.44 4.39 -3.95
CA ILE A 29 1.64 3.74 -3.44
C ILE A 29 2.27 4.65 -2.41
N TYR A 30 2.50 4.10 -1.23
CA TYR A 30 3.12 4.81 -0.12
C TYR A 30 4.47 4.19 0.24
N GLU A 31 5.44 5.03 0.52
CA GLU A 31 6.61 4.62 1.28
C GLU A 31 6.25 4.65 2.77
N VAL A 32 6.49 3.53 3.44
CA VAL A 32 6.21 3.32 4.86
C VAL A 32 7.52 3.10 5.58
N THR A 33 7.74 3.85 6.67
CA THR A 33 8.90 3.67 7.55
C THR A 33 8.50 2.80 8.74
N LEU A 34 9.23 1.70 8.93
CA LEU A 34 9.04 0.80 10.07
C LEU A 34 9.71 1.35 11.33
N GLY A 35 9.13 1.08 12.48
CA GLY A 35 9.68 1.50 13.77
C GLY A 35 9.47 2.97 14.09
N GLY A 36 10.48 3.62 14.70
CA GLY A 36 10.36 4.98 15.20
C GLY A 36 9.37 5.09 16.36
N SER A 37 8.40 6.01 16.25
CA SER A 37 7.35 6.21 17.26
C SER A 37 6.12 5.31 17.05
N ALA A 38 6.13 4.43 16.07
CA ALA A 38 4.99 3.54 15.81
C ALA A 38 4.82 2.53 16.95
N THR A 39 3.57 2.23 17.30
CA THR A 39 3.26 1.28 18.36
C THR A 39 3.42 -0.15 17.85
N ASN A 40 4.27 -0.93 18.53
CA ASN A 40 4.29 -2.38 18.32
C ASN A 40 3.08 -3.00 19.05
N ILE A 41 2.15 -3.57 18.31
CA ILE A 41 0.94 -4.20 18.86
C ILE A 41 1.12 -5.69 19.16
N ALA A 42 2.22 -6.31 18.73
CA ALA A 42 2.46 -7.72 18.98
C ALA A 42 2.44 -8.03 20.50
N GLY A 43 1.65 -9.03 20.88
CA GLY A 43 1.45 -9.44 22.27
C GLY A 43 0.60 -8.47 23.11
N SER A 44 0.03 -7.42 22.53
CA SER A 44 -0.93 -6.53 23.20
C SER A 44 -2.36 -7.05 23.06
N GLY A 45 -3.32 -6.41 23.74
CA GLY A 45 -4.74 -6.72 23.54
C GLY A 45 -5.22 -6.49 22.10
N TRP A 46 -4.53 -5.66 21.31
CA TRP A 46 -4.84 -5.43 19.90
C TRP A 46 -4.39 -6.57 18.96
N ASP A 47 -3.48 -7.43 19.43
CA ASP A 47 -3.04 -8.65 18.72
C ASP A 47 -4.02 -9.83 18.93
N ASP A 48 -4.94 -9.72 19.86
CA ASP A 48 -5.96 -10.74 20.11
C ASP A 48 -7.08 -10.65 19.06
N PRO A 49 -7.30 -11.69 18.25
CA PRO A 49 -8.36 -11.71 17.25
C PRO A 49 -9.78 -11.63 17.83
N ALA A 50 -9.94 -11.82 19.14
CA ALA A 50 -11.24 -11.66 19.83
C ALA A 50 -11.54 -10.21 20.23
N THR A 51 -10.55 -9.30 20.21
CA THR A 51 -10.74 -7.89 20.57
C THR A 51 -11.77 -7.21 19.68
N ARG A 52 -12.76 -6.55 20.32
CA ARG A 52 -13.81 -5.80 19.61
C ARG A 52 -14.00 -4.40 20.23
N PRO A 53 -14.12 -3.35 19.42
CA PRO A 53 -13.83 -3.36 17.98
C PRO A 53 -12.35 -3.68 17.73
N SER A 54 -12.03 -4.34 16.61
CA SER A 54 -10.64 -4.50 16.18
C SER A 54 -10.08 -3.15 15.67
N LEU A 55 -8.75 -3.03 15.51
CA LEU A 55 -8.17 -1.82 14.93
C LEU A 55 -8.74 -1.51 13.54
N ALA A 56 -8.99 -2.53 12.73
CA ALA A 56 -9.60 -2.36 11.41
C ALA A 56 -11.06 -1.88 11.46
N GLN A 57 -11.76 -2.12 12.57
CA GLN A 57 -13.13 -1.66 12.80
C GLN A 57 -13.17 -0.29 13.50
N SER A 58 -12.03 0.20 13.97
CA SER A 58 -11.93 1.51 14.63
C SER A 58 -11.83 2.60 13.56
N ASN A 59 -12.80 3.50 13.52
CA ASN A 59 -12.79 4.62 12.58
C ASN A 59 -11.68 5.64 12.87
N GLU A 60 -11.24 5.69 14.12
CA GLU A 60 -10.20 6.61 14.59
C GLU A 60 -9.28 5.89 15.57
N LEU A 61 -7.99 6.16 15.48
CA LEU A 61 -6.98 5.65 16.43
C LEU A 61 -6.88 6.52 17.69
N SER A 62 -7.53 7.68 17.70
CA SER A 62 -7.57 8.55 18.89
C SER A 62 -8.18 7.79 20.07
N GLY A 63 -7.52 7.84 21.23
CA GLY A 63 -7.96 7.12 22.43
C GLY A 63 -7.56 5.63 22.48
N THR A 64 -7.01 5.05 21.41
CA THR A 64 -6.51 3.66 21.43
C THR A 64 -5.09 3.53 22.01
N GLY A 65 -4.35 4.63 22.11
CA GLY A 65 -2.92 4.62 22.44
C GLY A 65 -2.01 4.13 21.31
N ILE A 66 -2.56 3.92 20.10
CA ILE A 66 -1.82 3.45 18.94
C ILE A 66 -1.25 4.63 18.14
N ALA A 67 0.05 4.64 17.95
CA ALA A 67 0.75 5.50 16.99
C ALA A 67 0.96 4.71 15.69
N PRO A 68 0.35 5.10 14.57
CA PRO A 68 0.50 4.38 13.30
C PRO A 68 1.89 4.56 12.71
N LEU A 69 2.26 3.69 11.77
CA LEU A 69 3.44 3.87 10.94
C LEU A 69 3.33 5.15 10.11
N ARG A 70 4.48 5.80 9.90
CA ARG A 70 4.54 6.96 9.00
C ARG A 70 4.47 6.48 7.55
N LYS A 71 3.61 7.11 6.77
CA LYS A 71 3.52 6.86 5.32
C LYS A 71 3.62 8.16 4.53
N ARG A 72 4.30 8.10 3.41
CA ARG A 72 4.48 9.20 2.45
C ARG A 72 4.00 8.74 1.09
N LEU A 73 3.13 9.52 0.46
CA LEU A 73 2.63 9.23 -0.89
C LEU A 73 3.78 9.30 -1.91
N VAL A 74 3.90 8.27 -2.73
CA VAL A 74 4.90 8.14 -3.82
C VAL A 74 4.23 8.22 -5.18
N LEU A 75 3.06 7.60 -5.32
CA LEU A 75 2.28 7.59 -6.56
C LEU A 75 0.78 7.63 -6.25
N ASP A 76 0.03 8.44 -6.99
CA ASP A 76 -1.44 8.41 -7.04
C ASP A 76 -1.88 8.25 -8.49
N THR A 77 -2.61 7.18 -8.80
CA THR A 77 -3.11 6.97 -10.16
C THR A 77 -4.25 7.90 -10.55
N ALA A 78 -4.82 8.65 -9.62
CA ALA A 78 -5.74 9.74 -9.95
C ALA A 78 -5.10 10.80 -10.87
N ASP A 79 -3.77 10.99 -10.75
CA ASP A 79 -2.98 11.90 -11.60
C ASP A 79 -2.52 11.24 -12.91
N HIS A 80 -2.85 9.96 -13.13
CA HIS A 80 -2.38 9.15 -14.26
C HIS A 80 -3.55 8.41 -14.94
N PRO A 81 -4.40 9.10 -15.70
CA PRO A 81 -5.63 8.52 -16.28
C PRO A 81 -5.38 7.35 -17.25
N GLN A 82 -4.16 7.17 -17.73
CA GLN A 82 -3.76 6.02 -18.55
C GLN A 82 -3.47 4.74 -17.72
N ALA A 83 -3.34 4.85 -16.40
CA ALA A 83 -3.14 3.69 -15.55
C ALA A 83 -4.40 2.81 -15.54
N PRO A 84 -4.27 1.48 -15.68
CA PRO A 84 -5.43 0.61 -15.57
C PRO A 84 -5.95 0.61 -14.13
N PRO A 85 -7.24 0.35 -13.94
CA PRO A 85 -7.77 0.06 -12.60
C PRO A 85 -7.18 -1.23 -12.04
N LYS A 86 -7.41 -1.50 -10.75
CA LYS A 86 -7.06 -2.75 -10.08
C LYS A 86 -5.58 -3.14 -10.20
N LEU A 87 -4.68 -2.18 -10.02
CA LEU A 87 -3.26 -2.51 -9.87
C LEU A 87 -3.07 -3.32 -8.59
N GLU A 88 -2.51 -4.51 -8.67
CA GLU A 88 -2.36 -5.43 -7.55
C GLU A 88 -0.95 -5.97 -7.36
N GLY A 89 -0.13 -5.98 -8.40
CA GLY A 89 1.26 -6.40 -8.30
C GLY A 89 2.22 -5.23 -8.46
N MET A 90 3.33 -5.27 -7.73
CA MET A 90 4.37 -4.25 -7.74
C MET A 90 5.75 -4.89 -7.60
N ALA A 91 6.70 -4.44 -8.42
CA ALA A 91 8.11 -4.78 -8.26
C ALA A 91 8.99 -3.54 -8.43
N VAL A 92 10.06 -3.47 -7.65
CA VAL A 92 11.06 -2.40 -7.75
C VAL A 92 12.08 -2.74 -8.83
N LEU A 93 12.26 -1.86 -9.82
CA LEU A 93 13.28 -1.99 -10.87
C LEU A 93 14.59 -1.30 -10.50
N GLY A 94 14.53 -0.33 -9.60
CA GLY A 94 15.65 0.50 -9.17
C GLY A 94 15.15 1.73 -8.44
N ALA A 95 16.07 2.61 -8.03
CA ALA A 95 15.68 3.85 -7.36
C ALA A 95 14.70 4.66 -8.23
N GLY A 96 13.54 5.00 -7.66
CA GLY A 96 12.50 5.76 -8.35
C GLY A 96 11.84 5.06 -9.54
N ALA A 97 11.96 3.73 -9.67
CA ALA A 97 11.37 2.99 -10.79
C ALA A 97 10.62 1.73 -10.33
N LEU A 98 9.38 1.56 -10.79
CA LEU A 98 8.50 0.44 -10.48
C LEU A 98 7.97 -0.22 -11.75
N VAL A 99 7.71 -1.52 -11.64
CA VAL A 99 6.78 -2.27 -12.50
C VAL A 99 5.49 -2.48 -11.73
N LEU A 100 4.37 -2.22 -12.37
CA LEU A 100 3.03 -2.45 -11.85
C LEU A 100 2.25 -3.35 -12.80
N ILE A 101 1.38 -4.20 -12.27
CA ILE A 101 0.49 -5.07 -13.04
C ILE A 101 -0.92 -5.01 -12.45
N ASN A 102 -1.93 -5.01 -13.32
CA ASN A 102 -3.33 -5.06 -12.90
C ASN A 102 -3.85 -6.50 -12.83
N ASP A 103 -4.88 -6.70 -12.02
CA ASP A 103 -5.77 -7.86 -12.12
C ASP A 103 -6.74 -7.62 -13.28
N ASP A 104 -6.86 -8.60 -14.18
CA ASP A 104 -7.78 -8.58 -15.33
C ASP A 104 -9.10 -9.31 -15.07
N ASP A 105 -9.37 -9.73 -13.83
CA ASP A 105 -10.56 -10.52 -13.45
C ASP A 105 -10.75 -11.76 -14.34
N PHE A 106 -9.66 -12.47 -14.64
CA PHE A 106 -9.68 -13.64 -15.56
C PHE A 106 -10.19 -13.32 -16.97
N GLY A 107 -10.10 -12.05 -17.39
CA GLY A 107 -10.61 -11.58 -18.68
C GLY A 107 -12.14 -11.46 -18.76
N ILE A 108 -12.88 -11.73 -17.66
CA ILE A 108 -14.35 -11.72 -17.64
C ILE A 108 -14.91 -10.33 -17.95
N THR A 109 -14.24 -9.27 -17.50
CA THR A 109 -14.69 -7.88 -17.70
C THR A 109 -14.24 -7.29 -19.04
N GLY A 110 -13.54 -8.05 -19.89
CA GLY A 110 -12.93 -7.57 -21.12
C GLY A 110 -11.71 -6.67 -20.90
N GLN A 111 -11.25 -6.51 -19.65
CA GLN A 111 -9.98 -5.86 -19.33
C GLN A 111 -8.86 -6.86 -19.61
N GLY A 112 -7.83 -6.43 -20.31
CA GLY A 112 -6.61 -7.23 -20.49
C GLY A 112 -5.60 -6.97 -19.38
N THR A 113 -4.72 -7.95 -19.14
CA THR A 113 -3.54 -7.75 -18.29
C THR A 113 -2.64 -6.68 -18.90
N ARG A 114 -2.25 -5.70 -18.10
CA ARG A 114 -1.37 -4.61 -18.50
C ARG A 114 -0.21 -4.49 -17.51
N VAL A 115 0.97 -4.32 -18.06
CA VAL A 115 2.19 -4.05 -17.29
C VAL A 115 2.60 -2.61 -17.52
N LEU A 116 2.79 -1.85 -16.44
CA LEU A 116 3.27 -0.47 -16.50
C LEU A 116 4.67 -0.37 -15.90
N ILE A 117 5.52 0.41 -16.55
CA ILE A 117 6.78 0.86 -15.95
C ILE A 117 6.63 2.33 -15.62
N VAL A 118 6.77 2.66 -14.33
CA VAL A 118 6.73 4.04 -13.83
C VAL A 118 8.13 4.44 -13.38
N ARG A 119 8.57 5.64 -13.76
CA ARG A 119 9.90 6.17 -13.45
C ARG A 119 9.80 7.58 -12.90
N GLY A 120 10.88 8.06 -12.26
CA GLY A 120 10.94 9.40 -11.70
C GLY A 120 10.22 9.54 -10.36
N LEU A 121 9.98 8.44 -9.68
CA LEU A 121 9.36 8.43 -8.35
C LEU A 121 10.38 8.82 -7.27
N SER A 122 9.88 9.41 -6.20
CA SER A 122 10.72 9.98 -5.13
C SER A 122 11.03 8.95 -4.02
N PHE A 123 11.55 7.78 -4.36
CA PHE A 123 12.08 6.83 -3.38
C PHE A 123 13.48 6.37 -3.75
N THR A 124 14.24 5.93 -2.75
CA THR A 124 15.59 5.38 -2.89
C THR A 124 15.65 3.98 -2.31
N LEU A 125 16.60 3.19 -2.80
CA LEU A 125 16.92 1.89 -2.18
C LEU A 125 17.91 2.12 -1.04
N GLY A 126 17.75 1.38 0.04
CA GLY A 126 18.74 1.28 1.10
C GLY A 126 19.72 0.14 0.83
N GLU A 127 20.82 0.15 1.54
CA GLU A 127 21.74 -0.98 1.62
C GLU A 127 21.13 -2.10 2.49
#